data_48190b9c112557e686651d82d77d62e9
#
_entry.id   48190b9c112557e686651d82d77d62e9
#
_cell.length_a   1.000
_cell.length_b   1.000
_cell.length_c   1.000
_cell.angle_alpha   90.00
_cell.angle_beta   90.00
_cell.angle_gamma   90.00
#
_symmetry.space_group_name_H-M   'P 1'
#
loop_
_entity.id
_entity.type
_entity.pdbx_description
1 polymer ?
#
loop_
_entity_poly.entity_id
_entity_poly.type
_entity_poly.pdbx_seq_one_letter_code
_entity_poly.pdbx_strand_id
1 'polypeptide(L)'
;MSDRRLINIFVVPAAVLAAFLVVGALANDYWRYVLSLAATAIIIGMGLTVLISFARCISLATGAFQALGAYTAALLMIHLVCPFPIAVLVAGIVGAVAGIVLAVPAVRFRGHNLALVTLVFQSIVIIAIRESKGLSGGAEGLNVPVPTIFGHAITSDMANLVVAAVFCALAMMPLLILLYGPFGKNLRALAINEVGARAFGIRPEHYLIAAFAVSSAAVAMAAAVSAPRFRIIDPESFGLHTSILNLAYPIVGGLGSVWGGALGGSLLRILPEVLRPIAGFIELILSAIVLVIIVYFRGGLTDLFARFSRRQASGVRVIGPEPAVGRAATIAAPARTSSWTATTDRALITTGVVKRYDALTAVDHVDLDVAVGSLHGVMGPNGAGKTTLFNMVSGFVRPDEGAVHLFGEDVTRGRVEDRASLGVTRTFQNVAIFPTLTCRENVIVGLGRNQVGASLRRSFDWALAGAASRREDEQARWALGAVGLGGLIDAPAGKLSLGDQRRLEIARAIVSRPRLILLDEPVSGVSHHEVEQIVQLLKSLNAELGATMLVVEHNIGFLASLCDRLSVMANGRLIAEGDPADVIARKDVRRIYFGEVEEAA
;
A
#
# COMPACT_ATOMS: atom_id res chain seq x y z
N MET A 1 -6.75 -20.83 -1.86
CA MET A 1 -7.32 -19.45 -1.71
C MET A 1 -7.09 -18.54 -2.91
N SER A 2 -6.09 -18.77 -3.76
CA SER A 2 -5.87 -18.02 -5.02
C SER A 2 -7.07 -18.10 -5.97
N ASP A 3 -7.67 -19.28 -6.12
CA ASP A 3 -8.77 -19.51 -7.05
C ASP A 3 -10.04 -18.70 -6.73
N ARG A 4 -10.38 -18.53 -5.45
CA ARG A 4 -11.57 -17.73 -5.07
C ARG A 4 -11.41 -16.24 -5.38
N ARG A 5 -10.19 -15.68 -5.31
CA ARG A 5 -9.95 -14.26 -5.65
C ARG A 5 -9.97 -14.05 -7.16
N LEU A 6 -9.42 -14.98 -7.93
CA LEU A 6 -9.49 -14.97 -9.41
C LEU A 6 -10.94 -15.13 -9.89
N ILE A 7 -11.69 -16.05 -9.28
CA ILE A 7 -13.13 -16.21 -9.55
C ILE A 7 -13.87 -14.87 -9.30
N ASN A 8 -13.59 -14.19 -8.20
CA ASN A 8 -14.24 -12.91 -7.88
C ASN A 8 -13.95 -11.80 -8.92
N ILE A 9 -12.79 -11.79 -9.57
CA ILE A 9 -12.45 -10.80 -10.59
C ILE A 9 -13.31 -10.92 -11.84
N PHE A 10 -13.70 -12.13 -12.23
CA PHE A 10 -14.51 -12.36 -13.44
C PHE A 10 -15.98 -12.59 -13.11
N VAL A 11 -16.28 -13.36 -12.09
CA VAL A 11 -17.65 -13.74 -11.73
C VAL A 11 -18.43 -12.55 -11.16
N VAL A 12 -17.82 -11.71 -10.32
CA VAL A 12 -18.57 -10.61 -9.70
C VAL A 12 -18.96 -9.52 -10.70
N PRO A 13 -18.08 -9.03 -11.61
CA PRO A 13 -18.53 -8.10 -12.66
C PRO A 13 -19.63 -8.69 -13.55
N ALA A 14 -19.52 -9.99 -13.90
CA ALA A 14 -20.56 -10.68 -14.67
C ALA A 14 -21.87 -10.79 -13.87
N ALA A 15 -21.80 -11.09 -12.57
CA ALA A 15 -22.99 -11.15 -11.70
C ALA A 15 -23.63 -9.77 -11.52
N VAL A 16 -22.83 -8.72 -11.38
CA VAL A 16 -23.32 -7.32 -11.32
C VAL A 16 -24.00 -6.95 -12.63
N LEU A 17 -23.39 -7.24 -13.76
CA LEU A 17 -24.00 -7.04 -15.07
C LEU A 17 -25.34 -7.79 -15.17
N ALA A 18 -25.37 -9.07 -14.85
CA ALA A 18 -26.59 -9.87 -14.88
C ALA A 18 -27.68 -9.30 -13.95
N ALA A 19 -27.31 -8.86 -12.76
CA ALA A 19 -28.23 -8.23 -11.81
C ALA A 19 -28.85 -6.95 -12.39
N PHE A 20 -28.06 -6.06 -13.01
CA PHE A 20 -28.57 -4.86 -13.66
C PHE A 20 -29.50 -5.19 -14.83
N LEU A 21 -29.20 -6.21 -15.62
CA LEU A 21 -30.04 -6.63 -16.73
C LEU A 21 -31.37 -7.22 -16.26
N VAL A 22 -31.34 -8.12 -15.27
CA VAL A 22 -32.54 -8.76 -14.71
C VAL A 22 -33.45 -7.73 -14.04
N VAL A 23 -32.88 -6.90 -13.14
CA VAL A 23 -33.65 -5.85 -12.45
C VAL A 23 -34.17 -4.83 -13.45
N GLY A 24 -33.35 -4.42 -14.43
CA GLY A 24 -33.74 -3.47 -15.48
C GLY A 24 -34.86 -3.99 -16.40
N ALA A 25 -34.89 -5.30 -16.66
CA ALA A 25 -35.97 -5.90 -17.44
C ALA A 25 -37.34 -5.79 -16.73
N LEU A 26 -37.35 -5.90 -15.41
CA LEU A 26 -38.54 -5.80 -14.55
C LEU A 26 -38.89 -4.35 -14.15
N ALA A 27 -37.93 -3.42 -14.27
CA ALA A 27 -38.09 -2.04 -13.87
C ALA A 27 -38.80 -1.19 -14.93
N ASN A 28 -39.47 -0.10 -14.48
CA ASN A 28 -39.97 0.95 -15.35
C ASN A 28 -38.82 1.87 -15.82
N ASP A 29 -39.10 2.76 -16.77
CA ASP A 29 -38.09 3.65 -17.36
C ASP A 29 -37.41 4.58 -16.34
N TYR A 30 -38.17 5.03 -15.34
CA TYR A 30 -37.61 5.82 -14.23
C TYR A 30 -36.54 5.03 -13.45
N TRP A 31 -36.84 3.81 -13.05
CA TRP A 31 -35.88 2.96 -12.32
C TRP A 31 -34.72 2.50 -13.22
N ARG A 32 -34.93 2.30 -14.53
CA ARG A 32 -33.84 2.07 -15.50
C ARG A 32 -32.87 3.25 -15.54
N TYR A 33 -33.41 4.49 -15.52
CA TYR A 33 -32.60 5.69 -15.41
C TYR A 33 -31.78 5.71 -14.09
N VAL A 34 -32.40 5.48 -12.93
CA VAL A 34 -31.74 5.43 -11.62
C VAL A 34 -30.65 4.35 -11.58
N LEU A 35 -30.94 3.15 -12.08
CA LEU A 35 -29.98 2.04 -12.14
C LEU A 35 -28.80 2.38 -13.06
N SER A 36 -29.00 3.07 -14.17
CA SER A 36 -27.88 3.49 -15.03
C SER A 36 -26.92 4.45 -14.31
N LEU A 37 -27.43 5.35 -13.49
CA LEU A 37 -26.63 6.24 -12.64
C LEU A 37 -25.97 5.50 -11.46
N ALA A 38 -26.64 4.47 -10.91
CA ALA A 38 -26.05 3.62 -9.87
C ALA A 38 -24.86 2.81 -10.42
N ALA A 39 -24.94 2.33 -11.66
CA ALA A 39 -23.82 1.66 -12.33
C ALA A 39 -22.58 2.58 -12.45
N THR A 40 -22.77 3.85 -12.79
CA THR A 40 -21.67 4.82 -12.84
C THR A 40 -21.15 5.19 -11.46
N ALA A 41 -22.01 5.27 -10.43
CA ALA A 41 -21.62 5.49 -9.04
C ALA A 41 -20.76 4.36 -8.49
N ILE A 42 -20.99 3.11 -8.91
CA ILE A 42 -20.12 1.96 -8.58
C ILE A 42 -18.70 2.20 -9.11
N ILE A 43 -18.54 2.66 -10.36
CA ILE A 43 -17.22 2.93 -10.96
C ILE A 43 -16.52 4.05 -10.19
N ILE A 44 -17.22 5.16 -9.90
CA ILE A 44 -16.70 6.29 -9.13
C ILE A 44 -16.24 5.79 -7.75
N GLY A 45 -17.09 5.06 -7.04
CA GLY A 45 -16.80 4.56 -5.71
C GLY A 45 -15.59 3.60 -5.69
N MET A 46 -15.46 2.70 -6.66
CA MET A 46 -14.30 1.82 -6.78
C MET A 46 -13.03 2.59 -7.13
N GLY A 47 -13.10 3.59 -8.03
CA GLY A 47 -11.98 4.48 -8.30
C GLY A 47 -11.52 5.20 -7.03
N LEU A 48 -12.44 5.74 -6.25
CA LEU A 48 -12.15 6.40 -4.97
C LEU A 48 -11.66 5.42 -3.89
N THR A 49 -12.04 4.15 -3.95
CA THR A 49 -11.47 3.12 -3.05
C THR A 49 -9.96 3.01 -3.22
N VAL A 50 -9.42 3.11 -4.43
CA VAL A 50 -7.97 3.12 -4.68
C VAL A 50 -7.29 4.24 -3.89
N LEU A 51 -7.85 5.44 -3.94
CA LEU A 51 -7.23 6.63 -3.36
C LEU A 51 -7.49 6.76 -1.86
N ILE A 52 -8.76 6.64 -1.44
CA ILE A 52 -9.16 6.91 -0.05
C ILE A 52 -8.92 5.70 0.85
N SER A 53 -9.32 4.50 0.41
CA SER A 53 -9.23 3.30 1.26
C SER A 53 -7.82 2.69 1.25
N PHE A 54 -7.17 2.68 0.08
CA PHE A 54 -5.89 2.00 -0.09
C PHE A 54 -4.69 2.94 0.05
N ALA A 55 -4.73 4.15 -0.52
CA ALA A 55 -3.65 5.13 -0.37
C ALA A 55 -3.81 6.05 0.86
N ARG A 56 -4.97 6.04 1.52
CA ARG A 56 -5.34 6.95 2.62
C ARG A 56 -5.19 8.43 2.26
N CYS A 57 -5.42 8.76 1.00
CA CYS A 57 -5.38 10.11 0.48
C CYS A 57 -6.80 10.66 0.32
N ILE A 58 -7.14 11.70 1.08
CA ILE A 58 -8.41 12.40 0.93
C ILE A 58 -8.26 13.41 -0.21
N SER A 59 -9.07 13.26 -1.26
CA SER A 59 -9.09 14.16 -2.42
C SER A 59 -10.47 14.75 -2.62
N LEU A 60 -10.52 16.07 -2.71
CA LEU A 60 -11.73 16.84 -3.03
C LEU A 60 -11.81 17.21 -4.52
N ALA A 61 -10.97 16.64 -5.37
CA ALA A 61 -10.93 16.93 -6.81
C ALA A 61 -11.84 16.01 -7.65
N THR A 62 -12.72 15.22 -7.03
CA THR A 62 -13.52 14.21 -7.73
C THR A 62 -14.44 14.85 -8.75
N GLY A 63 -15.07 16.00 -8.42
CA GLY A 63 -15.93 16.72 -9.35
C GLY A 63 -15.15 17.28 -10.54
N ALA A 64 -13.90 17.75 -10.35
CA ALA A 64 -13.06 18.17 -11.47
C ALA A 64 -12.81 17.02 -12.46
N PHE A 65 -12.51 15.81 -11.97
CA PHE A 65 -12.33 14.65 -12.84
C PHE A 65 -13.62 14.24 -13.53
N GLN A 66 -14.77 14.36 -12.85
CA GLN A 66 -16.09 14.16 -13.47
C GLN A 66 -16.36 15.18 -14.57
N ALA A 67 -16.12 16.47 -14.30
CA ALA A 67 -16.28 17.53 -15.29
C ALA A 67 -15.40 17.27 -16.51
N LEU A 68 -14.10 17.04 -16.30
CA LEU A 68 -13.17 16.74 -17.40
C LEU A 68 -13.64 15.53 -18.23
N GLY A 69 -14.12 14.47 -17.58
CA GLY A 69 -14.61 13.28 -18.28
C GLY A 69 -15.87 13.56 -19.09
N ALA A 70 -16.87 14.20 -18.50
CA ALA A 70 -18.15 14.52 -19.14
C ALA A 70 -17.96 15.46 -20.32
N TYR A 71 -17.23 16.56 -20.13
CA TYR A 71 -16.95 17.54 -21.18
C TYR A 71 -16.08 16.96 -22.29
N THR A 72 -15.06 16.17 -21.98
CA THR A 72 -14.24 15.50 -23.00
C THR A 72 -15.10 14.60 -23.89
N ALA A 73 -15.94 13.78 -23.30
CA ALA A 73 -16.80 12.87 -24.08
C ALA A 73 -17.81 13.67 -24.93
N ALA A 74 -18.45 14.70 -24.36
CA ALA A 74 -19.39 15.54 -25.07
C ALA A 74 -18.74 16.26 -26.27
N LEU A 75 -17.58 16.90 -26.05
CA LEU A 75 -16.85 17.63 -27.11
C LEU A 75 -16.38 16.71 -28.24
N LEU A 76 -15.90 15.50 -27.92
CA LEU A 76 -15.50 14.51 -28.93
C LEU A 76 -16.70 14.05 -29.78
N MET A 77 -17.86 13.86 -29.15
CA MET A 77 -19.07 13.47 -29.89
C MET A 77 -19.62 14.62 -30.76
N ILE A 78 -19.52 15.88 -30.30
CA ILE A 78 -20.01 17.07 -31.03
C ILE A 78 -19.10 17.40 -32.21
N HIS A 79 -17.79 17.57 -31.95
CA HIS A 79 -16.86 18.13 -32.95
C HIS A 79 -16.23 17.07 -33.86
N LEU A 80 -15.98 15.87 -33.31
CA LEU A 80 -15.30 14.79 -34.06
C LEU A 80 -16.24 13.65 -34.45
N VAL A 81 -17.52 13.74 -34.10
CA VAL A 81 -18.52 12.66 -34.32
C VAL A 81 -17.98 11.30 -33.87
N CYS A 82 -17.20 11.32 -32.78
CA CYS A 82 -16.50 10.17 -32.27
C CYS A 82 -17.49 9.15 -31.69
N PRO A 83 -17.35 7.84 -32.00
CA PRO A 83 -18.17 6.79 -31.38
C PRO A 83 -18.08 6.84 -29.85
N PHE A 84 -19.23 6.67 -29.18
CA PHE A 84 -19.33 6.82 -27.74
C PHE A 84 -18.32 5.98 -26.91
N PRO A 85 -18.04 4.70 -27.24
CA PRO A 85 -17.06 3.92 -26.49
C PRO A 85 -15.64 4.54 -26.55
N ILE A 86 -15.25 5.09 -27.70
CA ILE A 86 -13.95 5.75 -27.89
C ILE A 86 -13.90 7.05 -27.09
N ALA A 87 -15.00 7.85 -27.12
CA ALA A 87 -15.10 9.08 -26.35
C ALA A 87 -14.92 8.80 -24.83
N VAL A 88 -15.51 7.71 -24.31
CA VAL A 88 -15.36 7.29 -22.91
C VAL A 88 -13.92 6.89 -22.60
N LEU A 89 -13.24 6.15 -23.49
CA LEU A 89 -11.83 5.78 -23.29
C LEU A 89 -10.91 7.01 -23.29
N VAL A 90 -11.11 7.94 -24.21
CA VAL A 90 -10.33 9.20 -24.25
C VAL A 90 -10.60 10.03 -23.00
N ALA A 91 -11.84 10.11 -22.53
CA ALA A 91 -12.18 10.76 -21.26
C ALA A 91 -11.42 10.15 -20.07
N GLY A 92 -11.27 8.81 -20.05
CA GLY A 92 -10.45 8.13 -19.06
C GLY A 92 -8.96 8.52 -19.14
N ILE A 93 -8.41 8.64 -20.35
CA ILE A 93 -7.02 9.08 -20.54
C ILE A 93 -6.84 10.52 -20.07
N VAL A 94 -7.74 11.43 -20.43
CA VAL A 94 -7.71 12.83 -19.97
C VAL A 94 -7.80 12.90 -18.45
N GLY A 95 -8.72 12.10 -17.84
CA GLY A 95 -8.80 11.96 -16.39
C GLY A 95 -7.50 11.46 -15.77
N ALA A 96 -6.85 10.43 -16.35
CA ALA A 96 -5.57 9.91 -15.87
C ALA A 96 -4.47 10.97 -15.90
N VAL A 97 -4.36 11.71 -17.02
CA VAL A 97 -3.38 12.80 -17.18
C VAL A 97 -3.63 13.92 -16.15
N ALA A 98 -4.88 14.33 -15.98
CA ALA A 98 -5.25 15.32 -14.96
C ALA A 98 -4.91 14.83 -13.55
N GLY A 99 -5.13 13.55 -13.26
CA GLY A 99 -4.75 12.92 -12.00
C GLY A 99 -3.24 12.94 -11.77
N ILE A 100 -2.44 12.66 -12.79
CA ILE A 100 -0.96 12.74 -12.72
C ILE A 100 -0.52 14.20 -12.47
N VAL A 101 -1.08 15.16 -13.21
CA VAL A 101 -0.78 16.58 -13.05
C VAL A 101 -1.07 17.06 -11.63
N LEU A 102 -2.21 16.66 -11.05
CA LEU A 102 -2.52 16.93 -9.65
C LEU A 102 -1.58 16.21 -8.69
N ALA A 103 -1.26 14.95 -8.95
CA ALA A 103 -0.48 14.13 -8.04
C ALA A 103 0.96 14.64 -7.86
N VAL A 104 1.60 15.18 -8.90
CA VAL A 104 3.00 15.65 -8.82
C VAL A 104 3.22 16.68 -7.69
N PRO A 105 2.45 17.76 -7.57
CA PRO A 105 2.54 18.65 -6.41
C PRO A 105 1.96 17.99 -5.14
N ALA A 106 0.88 17.22 -5.26
CA ALA A 106 0.14 16.65 -4.13
C ALA A 106 0.96 15.65 -3.30
N VAL A 107 1.89 14.90 -3.92
CA VAL A 107 2.76 13.93 -3.23
C VAL A 107 3.66 14.58 -2.17
N ARG A 108 3.95 15.87 -2.30
CA ARG A 108 4.74 16.62 -1.32
C ARG A 108 3.94 17.01 -0.06
N PHE A 109 2.62 16.91 -0.12
CA PHE A 109 1.73 17.28 0.96
C PHE A 109 1.05 16.05 1.57
N ARG A 110 0.73 16.11 2.86
CA ARG A 110 0.07 15.01 3.60
C ARG A 110 -1.11 15.56 4.42
N GLY A 111 -2.07 14.67 4.71
CA GLY A 111 -3.20 15.00 5.56
C GLY A 111 -4.04 16.17 5.02
N HIS A 112 -4.30 17.18 5.83
CA HIS A 112 -5.16 18.31 5.50
C HIS A 112 -4.64 19.15 4.34
N ASN A 113 -3.31 19.31 4.22
CA ASN A 113 -2.71 20.11 3.14
C ASN A 113 -2.96 19.46 1.77
N LEU A 114 -3.02 18.14 1.68
CA LEU A 114 -3.38 17.43 0.46
C LEU A 114 -4.83 17.74 0.05
N ALA A 115 -5.77 17.74 1.02
CA ALA A 115 -7.17 18.09 0.75
C ALA A 115 -7.32 19.52 0.21
N LEU A 116 -6.54 20.48 0.75
CA LEU A 116 -6.54 21.87 0.25
C LEU A 116 -6.01 21.96 -1.19
N VAL A 117 -4.90 21.29 -1.51
CA VAL A 117 -4.34 21.27 -2.89
C VAL A 117 -5.35 20.70 -3.88
N THR A 118 -6.04 19.62 -3.50
CA THR A 118 -7.06 19.00 -4.35
C THR A 118 -8.31 19.87 -4.50
N LEU A 119 -8.67 20.64 -3.47
CA LEU A 119 -9.76 21.63 -3.52
C LEU A 119 -9.43 22.79 -4.48
N VAL A 120 -8.22 23.33 -4.39
CA VAL A 120 -7.76 24.39 -5.30
C VAL A 120 -7.78 23.89 -6.75
N PHE A 121 -7.27 22.68 -7.00
CA PHE A 121 -7.34 22.07 -8.32
C PHE A 121 -8.78 21.92 -8.82
N GLN A 122 -9.70 21.47 -7.96
CA GLN A 122 -11.14 21.41 -8.25
C GLN A 122 -11.66 22.76 -8.73
N SER A 123 -11.38 23.82 -7.98
CA SER A 123 -11.82 25.17 -8.32
C SER A 123 -11.23 25.68 -9.64
N ILE A 124 -9.93 25.44 -9.86
CA ILE A 124 -9.26 25.83 -11.10
C ILE A 124 -9.92 25.18 -12.32
N VAL A 125 -10.18 23.87 -12.27
CA VAL A 125 -10.80 23.14 -13.38
C VAL A 125 -12.21 23.64 -13.66
N ILE A 126 -13.04 23.82 -12.62
CA ILE A 126 -14.43 24.29 -12.79
C ILE A 126 -14.45 25.71 -13.35
N ILE A 127 -13.60 26.62 -12.85
CA ILE A 127 -13.49 27.98 -13.37
C ILE A 127 -12.99 27.96 -14.83
N ALA A 128 -11.98 27.16 -15.14
CA ALA A 128 -11.44 27.04 -16.49
C ALA A 128 -12.51 26.57 -17.49
N ILE A 129 -13.32 25.58 -17.12
CA ILE A 129 -14.44 25.11 -17.93
C ILE A 129 -15.48 26.24 -18.10
N ARG A 130 -15.86 26.92 -17.01
CA ARG A 130 -16.86 27.98 -17.02
C ARG A 130 -16.45 29.17 -17.90
N GLU A 131 -15.16 29.55 -17.84
CA GLU A 131 -14.66 30.70 -18.64
C GLU A 131 -14.40 30.32 -20.11
N SER A 132 -14.29 29.03 -20.45
CA SER A 132 -14.08 28.54 -21.81
C SER A 132 -15.39 28.54 -22.63
N LYS A 133 -16.12 29.64 -22.69
CA LYS A 133 -17.48 29.75 -23.28
C LYS A 133 -17.60 29.14 -24.68
N GLY A 134 -16.61 29.36 -25.54
CA GLY A 134 -16.60 28.84 -26.92
C GLY A 134 -16.56 27.32 -27.04
N LEU A 135 -16.05 26.60 -26.02
CA LEU A 135 -15.94 25.14 -26.01
C LEU A 135 -17.00 24.50 -25.11
N SER A 136 -17.16 25.03 -23.89
CA SER A 136 -17.98 24.42 -22.84
C SER A 136 -19.41 24.92 -22.76
N GLY A 137 -19.76 25.95 -23.53
CA GLY A 137 -21.03 26.70 -23.36
C GLY A 137 -21.05 27.61 -22.12
N GLY A 138 -19.94 27.66 -21.35
CA GLY A 138 -19.84 28.50 -20.15
C GLY A 138 -20.79 28.07 -19.04
N ALA A 139 -21.42 29.04 -18.38
CA ALA A 139 -22.39 28.79 -17.32
C ALA A 139 -23.72 28.19 -17.81
N GLU A 140 -24.06 28.37 -19.09
CA GLU A 140 -25.27 27.82 -19.69
C GLU A 140 -25.18 26.31 -19.92
N GLY A 141 -23.93 25.77 -19.89
CA GLY A 141 -23.65 24.36 -20.10
C GLY A 141 -23.61 23.93 -21.56
N LEU A 142 -23.34 22.66 -21.75
CA LEU A 142 -23.18 22.04 -23.08
C LEU A 142 -24.26 20.98 -23.29
N ASN A 143 -24.95 21.04 -24.44
CA ASN A 143 -25.88 19.98 -24.84
C ASN A 143 -25.10 18.74 -25.26
N VAL A 144 -25.37 17.60 -24.62
CA VAL A 144 -24.73 16.33 -24.93
C VAL A 144 -25.54 15.60 -25.99
N PRO A 145 -24.93 15.22 -27.13
CA PRO A 145 -25.62 14.49 -28.18
C PRO A 145 -26.01 13.08 -27.72
N VAL A 146 -27.01 12.51 -28.39
CA VAL A 146 -27.40 11.12 -28.17
C VAL A 146 -26.21 10.19 -28.51
N PRO A 147 -25.81 9.30 -27.61
CA PRO A 147 -24.66 8.44 -27.83
C PRO A 147 -24.94 7.45 -28.98
N THR A 148 -23.93 7.20 -29.80
CA THR A 148 -24.00 6.25 -30.91
C THR A 148 -22.99 5.13 -30.72
N ILE A 149 -23.43 3.87 -30.88
CA ILE A 149 -22.57 2.68 -30.86
C ILE A 149 -22.80 1.93 -32.16
N PHE A 150 -21.73 1.68 -32.94
CA PHE A 150 -21.79 1.06 -34.26
C PHE A 150 -22.81 1.69 -35.21
N GLY A 151 -22.97 3.01 -35.16
CA GLY A 151 -23.91 3.77 -36.01
C GLY A 151 -25.36 3.76 -35.51
N HIS A 152 -25.69 3.06 -34.43
CA HIS A 152 -27.02 3.05 -33.83
C HIS A 152 -27.12 4.04 -32.67
N ALA A 153 -28.12 4.93 -32.71
CA ALA A 153 -28.39 5.88 -31.64
C ALA A 153 -29.05 5.16 -30.44
N ILE A 154 -28.55 5.43 -29.24
CA ILE A 154 -29.04 4.85 -27.99
C ILE A 154 -30.06 5.78 -27.37
N THR A 155 -31.33 5.58 -27.72
CA THR A 155 -32.43 6.45 -27.28
C THR A 155 -33.25 5.87 -26.12
N SER A 156 -33.38 4.53 -26.03
CA SER A 156 -34.19 3.88 -24.99
C SER A 156 -33.47 3.82 -23.64
N ASP A 157 -34.23 3.92 -22.55
CA ASP A 157 -33.70 3.83 -21.18
C ASP A 157 -33.10 2.45 -20.89
N MET A 158 -33.66 1.38 -21.48
CA MET A 158 -33.09 0.05 -21.36
C MET A 158 -31.73 -0.06 -22.06
N ALA A 159 -31.58 0.48 -23.27
CA ALA A 159 -30.28 0.46 -23.97
C ALA A 159 -29.22 1.28 -23.23
N ASN A 160 -29.58 2.44 -22.67
CA ASN A 160 -28.69 3.21 -21.82
C ASN A 160 -28.27 2.46 -20.55
N LEU A 161 -29.20 1.74 -19.89
CA LEU A 161 -28.87 0.89 -18.74
C LEU A 161 -27.90 -0.23 -19.11
N VAL A 162 -28.14 -0.92 -20.24
CA VAL A 162 -27.24 -1.96 -20.75
C VAL A 162 -25.85 -1.41 -20.98
N VAL A 163 -25.75 -0.25 -21.63
CA VAL A 163 -24.46 0.42 -21.87
C VAL A 163 -23.75 0.77 -20.56
N ALA A 164 -24.45 1.40 -19.61
CA ALA A 164 -23.87 1.75 -18.31
C ALA A 164 -23.44 0.50 -17.53
N ALA A 165 -24.22 -0.58 -17.53
CA ALA A 165 -23.91 -1.83 -16.85
C ALA A 165 -22.72 -2.55 -17.48
N VAL A 166 -22.61 -2.57 -18.82
CA VAL A 166 -21.46 -3.13 -19.55
C VAL A 166 -20.19 -2.35 -19.24
N PHE A 167 -20.24 -1.01 -19.30
CA PHE A 167 -19.09 -0.18 -18.92
C PHE A 167 -18.73 -0.37 -17.45
N CYS A 168 -19.71 -0.52 -16.55
CA CYS A 168 -19.47 -0.82 -15.14
C CYS A 168 -18.72 -2.14 -14.99
N ALA A 169 -19.19 -3.22 -15.60
CA ALA A 169 -18.54 -4.53 -15.53
C ALA A 169 -17.12 -4.50 -16.11
N LEU A 170 -16.93 -3.83 -17.26
CA LEU A 170 -15.62 -3.68 -17.89
C LEU A 170 -14.64 -2.84 -17.05
N ALA A 171 -15.09 -1.75 -16.42
CA ALA A 171 -14.27 -0.92 -15.55
C ALA A 171 -13.95 -1.59 -14.21
N MET A 172 -14.86 -2.41 -13.68
CA MET A 172 -14.64 -3.18 -12.46
C MET A 172 -13.47 -4.16 -12.58
N MET A 173 -13.33 -4.84 -13.73
CA MET A 173 -12.27 -5.85 -13.93
C MET A 173 -10.87 -5.31 -13.67
N PRO A 174 -10.37 -4.27 -14.38
CA PRO A 174 -9.03 -3.75 -14.13
C PRO A 174 -8.87 -3.17 -12.73
N LEU A 175 -9.89 -2.54 -12.16
CA LEU A 175 -9.86 -2.03 -10.79
C LEU A 175 -9.72 -3.18 -9.77
N LEU A 176 -10.43 -4.29 -9.93
CA LEU A 176 -10.30 -5.47 -9.06
C LEU A 176 -8.93 -6.13 -9.23
N ILE A 177 -8.42 -6.25 -10.46
CA ILE A 177 -7.08 -6.76 -10.74
C ILE A 177 -6.03 -5.93 -9.99
N LEU A 178 -6.11 -4.61 -10.06
CA LEU A 178 -5.18 -3.70 -9.38
C LEU A 178 -5.30 -3.79 -7.85
N LEU A 179 -6.53 -3.82 -7.32
CA LEU A 179 -6.78 -3.80 -5.88
C LEU A 179 -6.43 -5.13 -5.18
N TYR A 180 -6.65 -6.29 -5.83
CA TYR A 180 -6.26 -7.59 -5.30
C TYR A 180 -4.81 -7.97 -5.62
N GLY A 181 -4.24 -7.37 -6.65
CA GLY A 181 -2.89 -7.61 -7.14
C GLY A 181 -1.78 -7.02 -6.26
N PRO A 182 -0.52 -7.19 -6.68
CA PRO A 182 0.65 -6.61 -6.01
C PRO A 182 0.57 -5.08 -5.83
N PHE A 183 0.02 -4.36 -6.79
CA PHE A 183 -0.15 -2.90 -6.71
C PHE A 183 -0.99 -2.49 -5.49
N GLY A 184 -2.17 -3.08 -5.31
CA GLY A 184 -3.05 -2.76 -4.19
C GLY A 184 -2.50 -3.19 -2.83
N LYS A 185 -1.72 -4.29 -2.77
CA LYS A 185 -1.03 -4.74 -1.54
C LYS A 185 0.05 -3.75 -1.13
N ASN A 186 0.89 -3.31 -2.07
CA ASN A 186 1.95 -2.34 -1.82
C ASN A 186 1.38 -0.97 -1.44
N LEU A 187 0.29 -0.54 -2.08
CA LEU A 187 -0.40 0.70 -1.74
C LEU A 187 -0.95 0.68 -0.31
N ARG A 188 -1.57 -0.44 0.11
CA ARG A 188 -2.01 -0.62 1.51
C ARG A 188 -0.85 -0.67 2.49
N ALA A 189 0.26 -1.31 2.13
CA ALA A 189 1.45 -1.35 2.97
C ALA A 189 2.00 0.07 3.21
N LEU A 190 2.11 0.88 2.15
CA LEU A 190 2.49 2.31 2.24
C LEU A 190 1.56 3.12 3.13
N ALA A 191 0.25 2.90 3.02
CA ALA A 191 -0.76 3.60 3.81
C ALA A 191 -0.73 3.25 5.31
N ILE A 192 -0.27 2.04 5.66
CA ILE A 192 -0.18 1.56 7.05
C ILE A 192 1.15 2.00 7.67
N ASN A 193 2.26 1.71 6.99
CA ASN A 193 3.60 2.01 7.46
C ASN A 193 4.52 2.33 6.27
N GLU A 194 4.62 3.61 5.95
CA GLU A 194 5.46 4.09 4.84
C GLU A 194 6.93 3.78 5.05
N VAL A 195 7.43 3.97 6.28
CA VAL A 195 8.84 3.71 6.62
C VAL A 195 9.18 2.24 6.38
N GLY A 196 8.32 1.34 6.88
CA GLY A 196 8.48 -0.10 6.66
C GLY A 196 8.41 -0.48 5.18
N ALA A 197 7.51 0.10 4.41
CA ALA A 197 7.37 -0.20 2.98
C ALA A 197 8.59 0.31 2.17
N ARG A 198 9.13 1.49 2.49
CA ARG A 198 10.33 2.07 1.85
C ARG A 198 11.57 1.19 2.05
N ALA A 199 11.73 0.58 3.22
CA ALA A 199 12.83 -0.33 3.51
C ALA A 199 12.86 -1.57 2.59
N PHE A 200 11.73 -1.90 1.95
CA PHE A 200 11.62 -2.97 0.94
C PHE A 200 11.61 -2.44 -0.50
N GLY A 201 12.04 -1.19 -0.72
CA GLY A 201 12.20 -0.61 -2.07
C GLY A 201 10.92 -0.06 -2.70
N ILE A 202 9.83 0.09 -1.92
CA ILE A 202 8.57 0.66 -2.41
C ILE A 202 8.66 2.18 -2.35
N ARG A 203 8.62 2.85 -3.50
CA ARG A 203 8.67 4.33 -3.62
C ARG A 203 7.28 4.93 -3.48
N PRO A 204 6.96 5.64 -2.38
CA PRO A 204 5.62 6.18 -2.12
C PRO A 204 5.14 7.10 -3.24
N GLU A 205 6.02 7.97 -3.74
CA GLU A 205 5.69 8.99 -4.72
C GLU A 205 5.08 8.38 -5.99
N HIS A 206 5.72 7.33 -6.52
CA HIS A 206 5.25 6.67 -7.73
C HIS A 206 3.92 5.94 -7.53
N TYR A 207 3.73 5.30 -6.38
CA TYR A 207 2.47 4.61 -6.07
C TYR A 207 1.32 5.57 -5.89
N LEU A 208 1.55 6.73 -5.27
CA LEU A 208 0.54 7.77 -5.11
C LEU A 208 0.16 8.39 -6.45
N ILE A 209 1.13 8.71 -7.31
CA ILE A 209 0.86 9.21 -8.67
C ILE A 209 0.01 8.20 -9.46
N ALA A 210 0.36 6.91 -9.41
CA ALA A 210 -0.41 5.87 -10.08
C ALA A 210 -1.82 5.71 -9.49
N ALA A 211 -1.97 5.84 -8.16
CA ALA A 211 -3.28 5.78 -7.51
C ALA A 211 -4.18 6.94 -7.94
N PHE A 212 -3.63 8.16 -8.04
CA PHE A 212 -4.36 9.32 -8.59
C PHE A 212 -4.75 9.08 -10.04
N ALA A 213 -3.83 8.61 -10.89
CA ALA A 213 -4.11 8.34 -12.29
C ALA A 213 -5.23 7.32 -12.49
N VAL A 214 -5.18 6.21 -11.75
CA VAL A 214 -6.19 5.14 -11.82
C VAL A 214 -7.55 5.63 -11.30
N SER A 215 -7.56 6.33 -10.16
CA SER A 215 -8.79 6.85 -9.55
C SER A 215 -9.46 7.88 -10.46
N SER A 216 -8.70 8.87 -10.94
CA SER A 216 -9.22 9.94 -11.80
C SER A 216 -9.67 9.42 -13.17
N ALA A 217 -8.97 8.43 -13.75
CA ALA A 217 -9.42 7.75 -14.96
C ALA A 217 -10.78 7.09 -14.79
N ALA A 218 -10.96 6.32 -13.70
CA ALA A 218 -12.21 5.65 -13.40
C ALA A 218 -13.37 6.66 -13.20
N VAL A 219 -13.12 7.74 -12.45
CA VAL A 219 -14.09 8.81 -12.19
C VAL A 219 -14.46 9.54 -13.48
N ALA A 220 -13.49 9.87 -14.34
CA ALA A 220 -13.74 10.55 -15.61
C ALA A 220 -14.52 9.66 -16.60
N MET A 221 -14.17 8.37 -16.69
CA MET A 221 -14.92 7.41 -17.50
C MET A 221 -16.37 7.26 -17.03
N ALA A 222 -16.59 7.17 -15.73
CA ALA A 222 -17.95 7.08 -15.16
C ALA A 222 -18.79 8.32 -15.50
N ALA A 223 -18.18 9.52 -15.40
CA ALA A 223 -18.85 10.77 -15.76
C ALA A 223 -19.15 10.85 -17.27
N ALA A 224 -18.20 10.39 -18.12
CA ALA A 224 -18.43 10.31 -19.56
C ALA A 224 -19.60 9.38 -19.92
N VAL A 225 -19.74 8.24 -19.22
CA VAL A 225 -20.86 7.29 -19.41
C VAL A 225 -22.19 7.91 -18.95
N SER A 226 -22.21 8.71 -17.88
CA SER A 226 -23.43 9.33 -17.37
C SER A 226 -23.82 10.62 -18.10
N ALA A 227 -22.89 11.34 -18.76
CA ALA A 227 -23.11 12.64 -19.38
C ALA A 227 -24.33 12.68 -20.35
N PRO A 228 -24.54 11.72 -21.26
CA PRO A 228 -25.70 11.72 -22.16
C PRO A 228 -27.04 11.58 -21.44
N ARG A 229 -27.06 11.11 -20.18
CA ARG A 229 -28.27 10.97 -19.35
C ARG A 229 -28.81 12.30 -18.85
N PHE A 230 -27.91 13.27 -18.65
CA PHE A 230 -28.28 14.60 -18.17
C PHE A 230 -28.73 15.52 -19.30
N ARG A 231 -28.46 15.19 -20.57
CA ARG A 231 -28.71 16.00 -21.78
C ARG A 231 -27.97 17.32 -21.82
N ILE A 232 -27.91 18.03 -20.71
CA ILE A 232 -27.16 19.29 -20.53
C ILE A 232 -26.20 19.02 -19.37
N ILE A 233 -24.93 19.34 -19.57
CA ILE A 233 -23.91 19.33 -18.52
C ILE A 233 -23.48 20.76 -18.26
N ASP A 234 -23.52 21.18 -17.02
CA ASP A 234 -23.08 22.49 -16.56
C ASP A 234 -21.91 22.34 -15.57
N PRO A 235 -20.99 23.31 -15.45
CA PRO A 235 -19.84 23.22 -14.57
C PRO A 235 -20.20 23.11 -13.08
N GLU A 236 -21.29 23.77 -12.65
CA GLU A 236 -21.70 23.84 -11.24
C GLU A 236 -22.17 22.49 -10.72
N SER A 237 -22.76 21.64 -11.57
CA SER A 237 -23.14 20.26 -11.23
C SER A 237 -21.95 19.39 -10.79
N PHE A 238 -20.72 19.75 -11.15
CA PHE A 238 -19.48 19.09 -10.77
C PHE A 238 -18.71 19.82 -9.66
N GLY A 239 -19.38 20.72 -8.94
CA GLY A 239 -18.79 21.53 -7.89
C GLY A 239 -18.35 20.77 -6.64
N LEU A 240 -17.97 21.51 -5.60
CA LEU A 240 -17.48 20.96 -4.33
C LEU A 240 -18.50 20.04 -3.65
N HIS A 241 -19.79 20.35 -3.73
CA HIS A 241 -20.85 19.52 -3.15
C HIS A 241 -20.81 18.09 -3.70
N THR A 242 -20.68 17.92 -5.00
CA THR A 242 -20.55 16.61 -5.66
C THR A 242 -19.29 15.88 -5.22
N SER A 243 -18.16 16.59 -5.04
CA SER A 243 -16.93 15.99 -4.54
C SER A 243 -17.07 15.45 -3.11
N ILE A 244 -17.77 16.20 -2.24
CA ILE A 244 -18.04 15.77 -0.84
C ILE A 244 -18.96 14.53 -0.82
N LEU A 245 -20.02 14.52 -1.62
CA LEU A 245 -20.92 13.36 -1.71
C LEU A 245 -20.19 12.11 -2.20
N ASN A 246 -19.34 12.25 -3.22
CA ASN A 246 -18.56 11.13 -3.74
C ASN A 246 -17.54 10.62 -2.71
N LEU A 247 -16.95 11.50 -1.88
CA LEU A 247 -16.06 11.13 -0.79
C LEU A 247 -16.77 10.19 0.21
N ALA A 248 -18.07 10.34 0.42
CA ALA A 248 -18.84 9.47 1.30
C ALA A 248 -18.95 8.03 0.78
N TYR A 249 -18.80 7.76 -0.53
CA TYR A 249 -18.96 6.43 -1.10
C TYR A 249 -18.07 5.36 -0.44
N PRO A 250 -16.73 5.48 -0.43
CA PRO A 250 -15.88 4.51 0.23
C PRO A 250 -15.98 4.55 1.77
N ILE A 251 -16.35 5.70 2.37
CA ILE A 251 -16.49 5.84 3.82
C ILE A 251 -17.71 5.05 4.31
N VAL A 252 -18.86 5.29 3.71
CA VAL A 252 -20.13 4.61 4.05
C VAL A 252 -20.06 3.13 3.71
N GLY A 253 -19.48 2.81 2.55
CA GLY A 253 -19.36 1.43 2.10
C GLY A 253 -18.37 0.60 2.92
N GLY A 254 -17.32 1.23 3.45
CA GLY A 254 -16.32 0.62 4.32
C GLY A 254 -14.88 0.84 3.86
N LEU A 255 -14.15 1.61 4.65
CA LEU A 255 -12.73 1.87 4.43
C LEU A 255 -11.90 0.58 4.56
N GLY A 256 -10.97 0.37 3.63
CA GLY A 256 -10.09 -0.81 3.60
C GLY A 256 -10.68 -2.03 2.88
N SER A 257 -11.96 -2.01 2.52
CA SER A 257 -12.58 -3.03 1.68
C SER A 257 -12.47 -2.67 0.20
N VAL A 258 -12.22 -3.68 -0.64
CA VAL A 258 -12.23 -3.52 -2.11
C VAL A 258 -13.63 -3.13 -2.61
N TRP A 259 -14.67 -3.59 -1.93
CA TRP A 259 -16.07 -3.42 -2.29
C TRP A 259 -16.72 -2.16 -1.67
N GLY A 260 -16.02 -1.50 -0.72
CA GLY A 260 -16.58 -0.39 0.03
C GLY A 260 -17.13 0.70 -0.88
N GLY A 261 -16.33 1.21 -1.79
CA GLY A 261 -16.78 2.27 -2.71
C GLY A 261 -17.93 1.87 -3.62
N ALA A 262 -17.95 0.61 -4.09
CA ALA A 262 -19.03 0.09 -4.92
C ALA A 262 -20.36 0.05 -4.16
N LEU A 263 -20.34 -0.50 -2.93
CA LEU A 263 -21.53 -0.59 -2.08
C LEU A 263 -22.02 0.78 -1.61
N GLY A 264 -21.10 1.65 -1.17
CA GLY A 264 -21.47 2.99 -0.74
C GLY A 264 -21.98 3.85 -1.89
N GLY A 265 -21.33 3.78 -3.07
CA GLY A 265 -21.75 4.51 -4.26
C GLY A 265 -23.13 4.09 -4.74
N SER A 266 -23.40 2.78 -4.83
CA SER A 266 -24.72 2.28 -5.21
C SER A 266 -25.79 2.67 -4.19
N LEU A 267 -25.53 2.50 -2.89
CA LEU A 267 -26.48 2.88 -1.85
C LEU A 267 -26.80 4.37 -1.87
N LEU A 268 -25.77 5.24 -1.82
CA LEU A 268 -25.97 6.69 -1.75
C LEU A 268 -26.56 7.27 -3.05
N ARG A 269 -26.53 6.53 -4.15
CA ARG A 269 -27.21 6.92 -5.39
C ARG A 269 -28.66 6.45 -5.46
N ILE A 270 -28.96 5.25 -4.94
CA ILE A 270 -30.32 4.68 -4.98
C ILE A 270 -31.18 5.21 -3.83
N LEU A 271 -30.59 5.38 -2.63
CA LEU A 271 -31.32 5.71 -1.41
C LEU A 271 -32.15 7.00 -1.50
N PRO A 272 -31.65 8.13 -2.05
CA PRO A 272 -32.45 9.35 -2.23
C PRO A 272 -33.70 9.13 -3.08
N GLU A 273 -33.62 8.27 -4.10
CA GLU A 273 -34.74 7.99 -4.99
C GLU A 273 -35.81 7.10 -4.33
N VAL A 274 -35.38 6.19 -3.44
CA VAL A 274 -36.29 5.39 -2.59
C VAL A 274 -37.00 6.28 -1.57
N LEU A 275 -36.29 7.28 -1.02
CA LEU A 275 -36.81 8.22 -0.03
C LEU A 275 -37.62 9.40 -0.67
N ARG A 276 -37.70 9.48 -1.98
CA ARG A 276 -38.38 10.56 -2.70
C ARG A 276 -39.83 10.82 -2.27
N PRO A 277 -40.64 9.81 -1.85
CA PRO A 277 -41.98 10.07 -1.30
C PRO A 277 -41.98 10.99 -0.06
N ILE A 278 -40.84 11.14 0.64
CA ILE A 278 -40.67 11.95 1.84
C ILE A 278 -39.79 13.17 1.51
N ALA A 279 -40.02 13.83 0.38
CA ALA A 279 -39.13 14.81 -0.24
C ALA A 279 -38.59 15.92 0.69
N GLY A 280 -39.39 16.42 1.65
CA GLY A 280 -38.98 17.50 2.54
C GLY A 280 -37.87 17.13 3.56
N PHE A 281 -37.56 15.87 3.75
CA PHE A 281 -36.60 15.39 4.74
C PHE A 281 -35.47 14.52 4.16
N ILE A 282 -35.36 14.40 2.83
CA ILE A 282 -34.37 13.51 2.17
C ILE A 282 -32.95 13.81 2.64
N GLU A 283 -32.52 15.07 2.61
CA GLU A 283 -31.16 15.45 2.98
C GLU A 283 -30.87 15.18 4.47
N LEU A 284 -31.86 15.43 5.34
CA LEU A 284 -31.76 15.17 6.78
C LEU A 284 -31.64 13.66 7.05
N ILE A 285 -32.52 12.87 6.44
CA ILE A 285 -32.52 11.40 6.61
C ILE A 285 -31.24 10.80 6.05
N LEU A 286 -30.80 11.24 4.86
CA LEU A 286 -29.57 10.78 4.24
C LEU A 286 -28.34 11.10 5.12
N SER A 287 -28.27 12.34 5.60
CA SER A 287 -27.19 12.77 6.50
C SER A 287 -27.20 12.01 7.82
N ALA A 288 -28.39 11.76 8.39
CA ALA A 288 -28.55 10.95 9.60
C ALA A 288 -28.10 9.49 9.38
N ILE A 289 -28.47 8.86 8.25
CA ILE A 289 -28.05 7.51 7.89
C ILE A 289 -26.52 7.45 7.75
N VAL A 290 -25.93 8.39 7.03
CA VAL A 290 -24.48 8.49 6.85
C VAL A 290 -23.78 8.65 8.21
N LEU A 291 -24.29 9.55 9.07
CA LEU A 291 -23.77 9.75 10.42
C LEU A 291 -23.84 8.49 11.27
N VAL A 292 -24.97 7.79 11.27
CA VAL A 292 -25.15 6.52 12.00
C VAL A 292 -24.16 5.47 11.49
N ILE A 293 -23.98 5.35 10.17
CA ILE A 293 -23.03 4.40 9.61
C ILE A 293 -21.59 4.74 10.05
N ILE A 294 -21.19 5.99 9.99
CA ILE A 294 -19.83 6.43 10.38
C ILE A 294 -19.58 6.22 11.88
N VAL A 295 -20.53 6.53 12.73
CA VAL A 295 -20.38 6.46 14.20
C VAL A 295 -20.42 5.02 14.71
N TYR A 296 -21.40 4.24 14.27
CA TYR A 296 -21.66 2.90 14.82
C TYR A 296 -21.00 1.77 14.04
N PHE A 297 -20.70 1.95 12.75
CA PHE A 297 -20.12 0.94 11.87
C PHE A 297 -18.74 1.37 11.37
N ARG A 298 -17.71 1.24 12.24
CA ARG A 298 -16.33 1.64 11.90
C ARG A 298 -15.76 1.01 10.62
N GLY A 299 -16.27 -0.16 10.22
CA GLY A 299 -15.93 -0.83 8.96
C GLY A 299 -16.95 -0.61 7.85
N GLY A 300 -17.91 0.33 8.02
CA GLY A 300 -18.97 0.62 7.05
C GLY A 300 -19.90 -0.57 6.77
N LEU A 301 -20.60 -0.51 5.64
CA LEU A 301 -21.53 -1.57 5.21
C LEU A 301 -20.84 -2.93 5.04
N THR A 302 -19.58 -2.95 4.61
CA THR A 302 -18.83 -4.22 4.43
C THR A 302 -18.64 -4.97 5.74
N ASP A 303 -18.50 -4.27 6.86
CA ASP A 303 -18.36 -4.91 8.18
C ASP A 303 -19.69 -5.50 8.66
N LEU A 304 -20.80 -4.84 8.33
CA LEU A 304 -22.14 -5.35 8.60
C LEU A 304 -22.39 -6.69 7.87
N PHE A 305 -22.08 -6.74 6.57
CA PHE A 305 -22.17 -7.98 5.78
C PHE A 305 -21.21 -9.07 6.31
N ALA A 306 -19.99 -8.70 6.69
CA ALA A 306 -19.02 -9.64 7.26
C ALA A 306 -19.49 -10.22 8.61
N ARG A 307 -20.18 -9.46 9.44
CA ARG A 307 -20.75 -9.95 10.73
C ARG A 307 -21.87 -10.95 10.50
N PHE A 308 -22.74 -10.72 9.52
CA PHE A 308 -23.78 -11.68 9.12
C PHE A 308 -23.18 -12.98 8.57
N SER A 309 -22.14 -12.89 7.72
CA SER A 309 -21.44 -14.04 7.15
C SER A 309 -20.62 -14.83 8.20
N ARG A 310 -20.02 -14.15 9.19
CA ARG A 310 -19.23 -14.80 10.27
C ARG A 310 -20.10 -15.58 11.26
N ARG A 311 -21.37 -15.24 11.43
CA ARG A 311 -22.30 -16.05 12.25
C ARG A 311 -22.50 -17.47 11.68
N GLN A 312 -22.26 -17.70 10.38
CA GLN A 312 -22.30 -19.03 9.76
C GLN A 312 -20.95 -19.77 9.77
N ALA A 313 -19.84 -19.09 10.09
CA ALA A 313 -18.48 -19.65 10.04
C ALA A 313 -17.80 -19.74 11.42
N SER A 314 -18.57 -19.90 12.51
CA SER A 314 -18.03 -20.11 13.87
C SER A 314 -17.46 -21.53 14.04
N GLY A 315 -16.28 -21.76 13.43
CA GLY A 315 -15.60 -23.04 13.45
C GLY A 315 -14.10 -22.96 13.21
N VAL A 316 -13.52 -21.77 13.20
CA VAL A 316 -12.05 -21.68 13.18
C VAL A 316 -11.54 -21.88 14.61
N ARG A 317 -11.21 -23.13 14.93
CA ARG A 317 -10.37 -23.45 16.10
C ARG A 317 -9.11 -22.58 15.98
N VAL A 318 -8.91 -21.72 16.96
CA VAL A 318 -7.59 -21.20 17.28
C VAL A 318 -6.81 -22.43 17.75
N ILE A 319 -6.04 -23.01 16.84
CA ILE A 319 -5.03 -24.01 17.21
C ILE A 319 -3.99 -23.20 17.98
N GLY A 320 -3.92 -23.46 19.28
CA GLY A 320 -2.87 -22.93 20.14
C GLY A 320 -1.51 -23.25 19.52
N PRO A 321 -0.46 -22.49 19.85
CA PRO A 321 0.86 -22.71 19.32
C PRO A 321 1.33 -24.13 19.68
N GLU A 322 1.35 -25.02 18.71
CA GLU A 322 2.22 -26.19 18.83
C GLU A 322 3.66 -25.66 18.80
N PRO A 323 4.49 -26.04 19.74
CA PRO A 323 5.91 -25.69 19.74
C PRO A 323 6.61 -26.50 18.64
N ALA A 324 6.52 -26.03 17.42
CA ALA A 324 7.24 -26.62 16.30
C ALA A 324 8.60 -25.93 16.10
N VAL A 325 9.44 -25.97 17.14
CA VAL A 325 10.89 -25.94 16.96
C VAL A 325 11.34 -27.40 16.82
N GLY A 326 11.31 -27.90 15.58
CA GLY A 326 11.78 -29.25 15.32
C GLY A 326 11.07 -29.90 14.15
N ARG A 327 11.30 -29.40 12.98
CA ARG A 327 11.22 -29.90 11.60
C ARG A 327 10.69 -28.77 10.72
N ALA A 328 11.59 -27.85 10.35
CA ALA A 328 11.40 -27.16 9.08
C ALA A 328 11.18 -28.27 8.05
N ALA A 329 9.97 -28.43 7.56
CA ALA A 329 9.76 -29.18 6.34
C ALA A 329 10.74 -28.56 5.36
N THR A 330 11.68 -29.35 4.86
CA THR A 330 12.76 -28.93 3.96
C THR A 330 12.12 -28.53 2.63
N ILE A 331 11.42 -27.40 2.64
CA ILE A 331 11.03 -26.74 1.41
C ILE A 331 12.33 -26.13 0.92
N ALA A 332 12.94 -26.79 -0.06
CA ALA A 332 14.17 -26.29 -0.68
C ALA A 332 13.97 -24.82 -1.05
N ALA A 333 14.90 -23.99 -0.58
CA ALA A 333 14.86 -22.58 -0.85
C ALA A 333 14.75 -22.34 -2.37
N PRO A 334 13.74 -21.60 -2.87
CA PRO A 334 13.56 -21.37 -4.30
C PRO A 334 14.82 -20.71 -4.90
N ALA A 335 15.18 -21.04 -6.15
CA ALA A 335 16.40 -20.53 -6.78
C ALA A 335 16.52 -19.00 -6.71
N ARG A 336 17.74 -18.49 -6.48
CA ARG A 336 18.00 -17.04 -6.49
C ARG A 336 17.58 -16.44 -7.83
N THR A 337 16.77 -15.39 -7.81
CA THR A 337 16.36 -14.66 -9.01
C THR A 337 17.40 -13.65 -9.50
N SER A 338 18.48 -13.44 -8.73
CA SER A 338 19.62 -12.59 -9.11
C SER A 338 20.91 -13.27 -8.69
N SER A 339 21.81 -13.54 -9.64
CA SER A 339 23.20 -13.91 -9.38
C SER A 339 23.96 -12.65 -8.94
N TRP A 340 24.03 -12.42 -7.63
CA TRP A 340 24.96 -11.42 -7.12
C TRP A 340 26.35 -12.03 -7.16
N THR A 341 27.20 -11.56 -8.06
CA THR A 341 28.65 -11.86 -7.99
C THR A 341 29.24 -10.97 -6.92
N ALA A 342 29.86 -11.56 -5.91
CA ALA A 342 30.59 -10.78 -4.91
C ALA A 342 31.78 -10.11 -5.59
N THR A 343 31.74 -8.80 -5.69
CA THR A 343 32.84 -7.98 -6.24
C THR A 343 33.84 -7.59 -5.15
N THR A 344 33.47 -7.75 -3.88
CA THR A 344 34.31 -7.42 -2.71
C THR A 344 34.02 -8.37 -1.54
N ASP A 345 35.00 -8.57 -0.66
CA ASP A 345 34.84 -9.34 0.59
C ASP A 345 34.14 -8.54 1.70
N ARG A 346 33.74 -7.29 1.41
CA ARG A 346 33.12 -6.37 2.37
C ARG A 346 31.67 -6.10 2.00
N ALA A 347 30.79 -6.30 2.97
CA ALA A 347 29.36 -6.02 2.81
C ALA A 347 29.02 -4.57 3.09
N LEU A 348 29.65 -3.97 4.11
CA LEU A 348 29.47 -2.60 4.52
C LEU A 348 30.82 -2.01 4.93
N ILE A 349 31.10 -0.81 4.45
CA ILE A 349 32.20 0.03 4.93
C ILE A 349 31.62 1.41 5.20
N THR A 350 31.84 1.95 6.40
CA THR A 350 31.64 3.38 6.68
C THR A 350 33.01 4.02 6.92
N THR A 351 33.22 5.20 6.35
CA THR A 351 34.49 5.92 6.48
C THR A 351 34.22 7.32 7.03
N GLY A 352 34.63 7.57 8.27
CA GLY A 352 34.54 8.87 8.94
C GLY A 352 33.12 9.44 8.96
N VAL A 353 32.08 8.61 9.12
CA VAL A 353 30.71 9.11 9.06
C VAL A 353 30.36 9.95 10.27
N VAL A 354 29.80 11.15 10.01
CA VAL A 354 29.39 12.12 11.03
C VAL A 354 27.90 12.45 10.83
N LYS A 355 27.17 12.56 11.94
CA LYS A 355 25.81 13.10 11.94
C LYS A 355 25.58 14.03 13.11
N ARG A 356 25.19 15.27 12.80
CA ARG A 356 24.84 16.32 13.77
C ARG A 356 23.35 16.60 13.72
N TYR A 357 22.74 16.80 14.86
CA TYR A 357 21.40 17.33 15.03
C TYR A 357 21.48 18.57 15.92
N ASP A 358 21.34 19.74 15.33
CA ASP A 358 21.55 21.02 15.99
C ASP A 358 22.91 21.07 16.74
N ALA A 359 22.88 21.14 18.06
CA ALA A 359 24.08 21.15 18.89
C ALA A 359 24.64 19.76 19.25
N LEU A 360 23.91 18.68 18.94
CA LEU A 360 24.29 17.31 19.30
C LEU A 360 24.96 16.59 18.13
N THR A 361 26.19 16.13 18.32
CA THR A 361 26.86 15.19 17.43
C THR A 361 26.45 13.75 17.81
N ALA A 362 25.49 13.19 17.10
CA ALA A 362 24.95 11.87 17.40
C ALA A 362 25.84 10.71 16.91
N VAL A 363 26.60 10.93 15.82
CA VAL A 363 27.66 10.03 15.32
C VAL A 363 28.84 10.88 14.93
N ASP A 364 30.05 10.52 15.41
CA ASP A 364 31.25 11.30 15.30
C ASP A 364 32.41 10.44 14.78
N HIS A 365 32.73 10.60 13.49
CA HIS A 365 33.82 9.94 12.77
C HIS A 365 33.86 8.42 12.98
N VAL A 366 32.73 7.74 12.72
CA VAL A 366 32.62 6.29 12.89
C VAL A 366 33.08 5.58 11.62
N ASP A 367 34.07 4.70 11.78
CA ASP A 367 34.54 3.75 10.81
C ASP A 367 34.03 2.35 11.19
N LEU A 368 33.29 1.69 10.33
CA LEU A 368 32.77 0.34 10.55
C LEU A 368 33.03 -0.50 9.30
N ASP A 369 33.59 -1.70 9.50
CA ASP A 369 33.91 -2.65 8.45
C ASP A 369 33.23 -4.00 8.71
N VAL A 370 32.30 -4.40 7.83
CA VAL A 370 31.52 -5.64 7.96
C VAL A 370 31.83 -6.58 6.81
N ALA A 371 32.37 -7.75 7.12
CA ALA A 371 32.70 -8.77 6.14
C ALA A 371 31.42 -9.43 5.55
N VAL A 372 31.48 -9.88 4.29
CA VAL A 372 30.39 -10.61 3.66
C VAL A 372 30.15 -11.94 4.39
N GLY A 373 28.89 -12.25 4.68
CA GLY A 373 28.46 -13.48 5.34
C GLY A 373 28.63 -13.50 6.86
N SER A 374 29.23 -12.47 7.48
CA SER A 374 29.41 -12.40 8.92
C SER A 374 28.15 -11.97 9.69
N LEU A 375 28.11 -12.36 10.96
CA LEU A 375 27.17 -11.89 11.98
C LEU A 375 27.88 -10.82 12.82
N HIS A 376 27.61 -9.53 12.56
CA HIS A 376 28.28 -8.40 13.21
C HIS A 376 27.33 -7.68 14.16
N GLY A 377 27.70 -7.57 15.42
CA GLY A 377 26.93 -6.87 16.46
C GLY A 377 27.41 -5.43 16.65
N VAL A 378 26.47 -4.52 16.89
CA VAL A 378 26.76 -3.16 17.35
C VAL A 378 26.07 -2.96 18.68
N MET A 379 26.83 -2.75 19.73
CA MET A 379 26.34 -2.50 21.08
C MET A 379 26.69 -1.10 21.57
N GLY A 380 26.03 -0.64 22.63
CA GLY A 380 26.30 0.65 23.26
C GLY A 380 25.12 1.05 24.15
N PRO A 381 25.32 1.97 25.11
CA PRO A 381 24.25 2.49 25.96
C PRO A 381 23.20 3.28 25.14
N ASN A 382 22.10 3.65 25.79
CA ASN A 382 21.10 4.52 25.18
C ASN A 382 21.73 5.90 24.89
N GLY A 383 21.46 6.43 23.70
CA GLY A 383 22.08 7.69 23.26
C GLY A 383 23.49 7.55 22.64
N ALA A 384 24.07 6.34 22.56
CA ALA A 384 25.40 6.12 21.97
C ALA A 384 25.51 6.39 20.45
N GLY A 385 24.39 6.64 19.76
CA GLY A 385 24.36 6.90 18.31
C GLY A 385 24.02 5.68 17.44
N LYS A 386 23.79 4.50 18.01
CA LYS A 386 23.52 3.24 17.27
C LYS A 386 22.40 3.35 16.24
N THR A 387 21.23 3.83 16.66
CA THR A 387 20.05 4.00 15.77
C THR A 387 20.35 5.02 14.66
N THR A 388 21.12 6.07 14.94
CA THR A 388 21.54 7.05 13.95
C THR A 388 22.48 6.42 12.92
N LEU A 389 23.47 5.64 13.36
CA LEU A 389 24.35 4.87 12.46
C LEU A 389 23.54 3.91 11.59
N PHE A 390 22.61 3.15 12.18
CA PHE A 390 21.71 2.25 11.43
C PHE A 390 20.84 2.99 10.41
N ASN A 391 20.34 4.18 10.77
CA ASN A 391 19.58 5.03 9.87
C ASN A 391 20.46 5.55 8.72
N MET A 392 21.73 5.84 8.95
CA MET A 392 22.68 6.23 7.91
C MET A 392 23.00 5.03 7.00
N VAL A 393 23.29 3.84 7.56
CA VAL A 393 23.55 2.61 6.78
C VAL A 393 22.34 2.22 5.97
N SER A 394 21.11 2.33 6.48
CA SER A 394 19.88 1.99 5.75
C SER A 394 19.37 3.09 4.82
N GLY A 395 19.93 4.33 4.88
CA GLY A 395 19.57 5.45 4.00
C GLY A 395 18.39 6.29 4.44
N PHE A 396 17.88 6.08 5.66
CA PHE A 396 16.85 6.95 6.25
C PHE A 396 17.40 8.31 6.66
N VAL A 397 18.69 8.37 7.01
CA VAL A 397 19.40 9.59 7.35
C VAL A 397 20.66 9.67 6.47
N ARG A 398 20.96 10.86 5.96
CA ARG A 398 22.22 11.10 5.24
C ARG A 398 23.29 11.54 6.25
N PRO A 399 24.51 11.02 6.15
CA PRO A 399 25.63 11.56 6.90
C PRO A 399 25.90 13.01 6.47
N ASP A 400 26.38 13.82 7.39
CA ASP A 400 26.82 15.20 7.10
C ASP A 400 28.26 15.19 6.56
N GLU A 401 29.09 14.24 7.03
CA GLU A 401 30.47 14.01 6.58
C GLU A 401 30.73 12.50 6.47
N GLY A 402 31.77 12.13 5.72
CA GLY A 402 32.16 10.75 5.50
C GLY A 402 31.38 10.04 4.39
N ALA A 403 31.59 8.74 4.27
CA ALA A 403 31.00 7.92 3.20
C ALA A 403 30.47 6.58 3.70
N VAL A 404 29.46 6.04 3.01
CA VAL A 404 28.88 4.73 3.24
C VAL A 404 28.97 3.92 1.95
N HIS A 405 29.65 2.78 1.98
CA HIS A 405 29.76 1.86 0.86
C HIS A 405 29.07 0.54 1.20
N LEU A 406 28.26 0.05 0.28
CA LEU A 406 27.62 -1.26 0.35
C LEU A 406 28.09 -2.12 -0.82
N PHE A 407 28.75 -3.25 -0.51
CA PHE A 407 29.29 -4.16 -1.52
C PHE A 407 30.20 -3.48 -2.56
N GLY A 408 30.95 -2.47 -2.14
CA GLY A 408 31.83 -1.67 -2.99
C GLY A 408 31.16 -0.47 -3.70
N GLU A 409 29.85 -0.33 -3.63
CA GLU A 409 29.12 0.81 -4.22
C GLU A 409 28.97 1.95 -3.19
N ASP A 410 29.29 3.17 -3.59
CA ASP A 410 29.03 4.38 -2.79
C ASP A 410 27.51 4.67 -2.76
N VAL A 411 26.94 4.52 -1.57
CA VAL A 411 25.50 4.75 -1.32
C VAL A 411 25.25 5.95 -0.41
N THR A 412 26.27 6.78 -0.15
CA THR A 412 26.23 7.89 0.81
C THR A 412 25.03 8.80 0.60
N ARG A 413 24.73 9.14 -0.66
CA ARG A 413 23.58 9.98 -1.04
C ARG A 413 22.37 9.21 -1.51
N GLY A 414 22.46 7.87 -1.60
CA GLY A 414 21.40 6.98 -2.03
C GLY A 414 20.19 6.99 -1.09
N ARG A 415 19.00 6.79 -1.65
CA ARG A 415 17.76 6.65 -0.87
C ARG A 415 17.66 5.24 -0.30
N VAL A 416 16.76 5.05 0.68
CA VAL A 416 16.43 3.74 1.27
C VAL A 416 16.06 2.71 0.20
N GLU A 417 15.23 3.13 -0.75
CA GLU A 417 14.73 2.27 -1.82
C GLU A 417 15.85 1.80 -2.77
N ASP A 418 16.87 2.62 -2.97
CA ASP A 418 18.04 2.27 -3.79
C ASP A 418 18.87 1.20 -3.10
N ARG A 419 19.07 1.31 -1.77
CA ARG A 419 19.77 0.30 -0.96
C ARG A 419 19.01 -1.03 -0.90
N ALA A 420 17.69 -0.98 -0.83
CA ALA A 420 16.87 -2.18 -0.96
C ALA A 420 17.10 -2.88 -2.31
N SER A 421 17.33 -2.14 -3.41
CA SER A 421 17.65 -2.71 -4.71
C SER A 421 19.02 -3.41 -4.76
N LEU A 422 19.97 -3.03 -3.91
CA LEU A 422 21.27 -3.68 -3.71
C LEU A 422 21.19 -4.94 -2.84
N GLY A 423 20.02 -5.28 -2.34
CA GLY A 423 19.80 -6.46 -1.50
C GLY A 423 19.95 -6.20 -0.01
N VAL A 424 19.79 -4.96 0.44
CA VAL A 424 19.71 -4.62 1.86
C VAL A 424 18.25 -4.69 2.31
N THR A 425 18.00 -5.33 3.44
CA THR A 425 16.70 -5.33 4.13
C THR A 425 16.89 -4.91 5.58
N ARG A 426 15.84 -4.35 6.20
CA ARG A 426 15.89 -3.89 7.59
C ARG A 426 14.64 -4.30 8.35
N THR A 427 14.81 -4.76 9.59
CA THR A 427 13.77 -4.82 10.61
C THR A 427 13.78 -3.52 11.43
N PHE A 428 12.72 -3.28 12.21
CA PHE A 428 12.57 -2.05 12.98
C PHE A 428 12.43 -2.34 14.48
N GLN A 429 12.89 -1.43 15.31
CA GLN A 429 12.77 -1.51 16.77
C GLN A 429 11.31 -1.71 17.21
N ASN A 430 10.39 -0.89 16.69
CA ASN A 430 8.96 -1.14 16.82
C ASN A 430 8.51 -2.05 15.68
N VAL A 431 7.85 -3.14 16.02
CA VAL A 431 7.38 -4.14 15.03
C VAL A 431 6.60 -3.44 13.91
N ALA A 432 7.18 -3.44 12.73
CA ALA A 432 6.66 -2.71 11.57
C ALA A 432 5.85 -3.62 10.63
N ILE A 433 5.01 -4.50 11.18
CA ILE A 433 4.11 -5.34 10.37
C ILE A 433 2.94 -4.54 9.80
N PHE A 434 2.23 -5.13 8.85
CA PHE A 434 0.97 -4.61 8.30
C PHE A 434 -0.21 -5.39 8.91
N PRO A 435 -0.82 -4.90 10.01
CA PRO A 435 -1.76 -5.68 10.84
C PRO A 435 -3.02 -6.14 10.09
N THR A 436 -3.45 -5.37 9.10
CA THR A 436 -4.64 -5.65 8.28
C THR A 436 -4.39 -6.64 7.15
N LEU A 437 -3.12 -6.95 6.87
CA LEU A 437 -2.71 -7.96 5.90
C LEU A 437 -2.53 -9.32 6.59
N THR A 438 -2.66 -10.41 5.82
CA THR A 438 -2.31 -11.76 6.29
C THR A 438 -0.79 -11.90 6.42
N CYS A 439 -0.31 -12.96 7.12
CA CYS A 439 1.12 -13.26 7.20
C CYS A 439 1.74 -13.42 5.80
N ARG A 440 1.06 -14.14 4.90
CA ARG A 440 1.43 -14.28 3.50
C ARG A 440 1.59 -12.93 2.80
N GLU A 441 0.58 -12.05 2.92
CA GLU A 441 0.60 -10.73 2.27
C GLU A 441 1.70 -9.84 2.84
N ASN A 442 1.97 -9.90 4.15
CA ASN A 442 3.10 -9.23 4.78
C ASN A 442 4.44 -9.64 4.16
N VAL A 443 4.64 -10.95 4.00
CA VAL A 443 5.88 -11.50 3.42
C VAL A 443 6.00 -11.14 1.94
N ILE A 444 4.92 -11.21 1.15
CA ILE A 444 4.92 -10.83 -0.27
C ILE A 444 5.32 -9.36 -0.46
N VAL A 445 4.94 -8.44 0.45
CA VAL A 445 5.42 -7.05 0.43
C VAL A 445 6.94 -6.97 0.54
N GLY A 446 7.58 -7.89 1.25
CA GLY A 446 9.06 -8.00 1.34
C GLY A 446 9.76 -8.33 0.03
N LEU A 447 9.03 -8.86 -0.97
CA LEU A 447 9.55 -9.04 -2.34
C LEU A 447 9.66 -7.73 -3.14
N GLY A 448 9.30 -6.62 -2.52
CA GLY A 448 8.98 -5.29 -3.04
C GLY A 448 9.99 -4.53 -3.90
N ARG A 449 11.04 -5.15 -4.44
CA ARG A 449 12.02 -4.57 -5.39
C ARG A 449 11.38 -4.00 -6.67
N ASN A 450 10.10 -3.57 -6.59
CA ASN A 450 9.28 -3.33 -7.76
C ASN A 450 9.00 -1.86 -7.96
N GLN A 451 9.51 -1.34 -9.06
CA GLN A 451 8.99 -0.12 -9.66
C GLN A 451 7.47 -0.26 -9.87
N VAL A 452 6.72 0.82 -9.76
CA VAL A 452 5.26 0.86 -9.93
C VAL A 452 4.81 0.18 -11.22
N GLY A 453 5.49 0.45 -12.34
CA GLY A 453 5.17 -0.18 -13.63
C GLY A 453 5.24 -1.70 -13.59
N ALA A 454 6.24 -2.27 -12.90
CA ALA A 454 6.33 -3.71 -12.70
C ALA A 454 5.21 -4.25 -11.81
N SER A 455 4.80 -3.50 -10.78
CA SER A 455 3.67 -3.90 -9.91
C SER A 455 2.34 -3.84 -10.63
N LEU A 456 2.11 -2.83 -11.47
CA LEU A 456 0.94 -2.74 -12.34
C LEU A 456 0.90 -3.93 -13.30
N ARG A 457 1.99 -4.15 -14.07
CA ARG A 457 2.10 -5.29 -15.00
C ARG A 457 1.87 -6.62 -14.30
N ARG A 458 2.52 -6.86 -13.15
CA ARG A 458 2.35 -8.10 -12.38
C ARG A 458 0.94 -8.28 -11.85
N SER A 459 0.19 -7.20 -11.58
CA SER A 459 -1.22 -7.32 -11.20
C SER A 459 -2.04 -7.92 -12.34
N PHE A 460 -1.77 -7.52 -13.58
CA PHE A 460 -2.42 -8.13 -14.76
C PHE A 460 -1.88 -9.54 -15.05
N ASP A 461 -0.57 -9.76 -14.99
CA ASP A 461 0.03 -11.09 -15.16
C ASP A 461 -0.50 -12.08 -14.09
N TRP A 462 -0.71 -11.60 -12.86
CA TRP A 462 -1.31 -12.39 -11.78
C TRP A 462 -2.74 -12.83 -12.11
N ALA A 463 -3.54 -11.94 -12.69
CA ALA A 463 -4.93 -12.23 -13.04
C ALA A 463 -5.04 -13.14 -14.26
N LEU A 464 -4.15 -13.00 -15.26
CA LEU A 464 -4.24 -13.69 -16.54
C LEU A 464 -3.50 -15.05 -16.56
N ALA A 465 -2.30 -15.11 -15.96
CA ALA A 465 -1.42 -16.28 -16.09
C ALA A 465 -1.27 -17.11 -14.81
N GLY A 466 -1.61 -16.59 -13.63
CA GLY A 466 -1.49 -17.30 -12.35
C GLY A 466 -0.06 -17.72 -11.95
N ALA A 467 0.90 -17.74 -12.89
CA ALA A 467 2.25 -18.26 -12.69
C ALA A 467 3.10 -17.39 -11.77
N ALA A 468 3.00 -16.05 -11.89
CA ALA A 468 3.73 -15.11 -11.02
C ALA A 468 3.23 -15.24 -9.57
N SER A 469 1.93 -15.44 -9.38
CA SER A 469 1.33 -15.67 -8.06
C SER A 469 1.83 -16.95 -7.39
N ARG A 470 2.08 -18.02 -8.15
CA ARG A 470 2.59 -19.29 -7.57
C ARG A 470 4.00 -19.13 -7.01
N ARG A 471 4.89 -18.46 -7.75
CA ARG A 471 6.27 -18.21 -7.28
C ARG A 471 6.29 -17.32 -6.02
N GLU A 472 5.51 -16.24 -5.99
CA GLU A 472 5.41 -15.38 -4.81
C GLU A 472 4.82 -16.14 -3.61
N ASP A 473 3.83 -17.01 -3.86
CA ASP A 473 3.23 -17.86 -2.83
C ASP A 473 4.22 -18.91 -2.29
N GLU A 474 5.00 -19.54 -3.16
CA GLU A 474 6.06 -20.48 -2.79
C GLU A 474 7.17 -19.81 -1.96
N GLN A 475 7.60 -18.61 -2.38
CA GLN A 475 8.58 -17.82 -1.63
C GLN A 475 8.04 -17.39 -0.26
N ALA A 476 6.78 -16.98 -0.18
CA ALA A 476 6.16 -16.63 1.08
C ALA A 476 5.99 -17.84 2.01
N ARG A 477 5.61 -19.01 1.47
CA ARG A 477 5.52 -20.27 2.23
C ARG A 477 6.88 -20.69 2.77
N TRP A 478 7.92 -20.61 1.93
CA TRP A 478 9.28 -20.89 2.36
C TRP A 478 9.70 -19.97 3.51
N ALA A 479 9.56 -18.64 3.35
CA ALA A 479 10.00 -17.70 4.37
C ALA A 479 9.21 -17.83 5.68
N LEU A 480 7.89 -18.10 5.62
CA LEU A 480 7.07 -18.36 6.80
C LEU A 480 7.41 -19.70 7.45
N GLY A 481 7.71 -20.72 6.65
CA GLY A 481 8.19 -22.01 7.13
C GLY A 481 9.52 -21.90 7.84
N ALA A 482 10.48 -21.14 7.27
CA ALA A 482 11.81 -20.93 7.86
C ALA A 482 11.76 -20.29 9.25
N VAL A 483 10.77 -19.45 9.54
CA VAL A 483 10.58 -18.82 10.86
C VAL A 483 9.55 -19.53 11.76
N GLY A 484 9.05 -20.70 11.35
CA GLY A 484 8.09 -21.49 12.12
C GLY A 484 6.63 -21.00 12.05
N LEU A 485 6.28 -20.12 11.09
CA LEU A 485 4.93 -19.56 10.91
C LEU A 485 4.15 -20.24 9.77
N GLY A 486 4.58 -21.39 9.27
CA GLY A 486 3.95 -22.08 8.14
C GLY A 486 2.47 -22.42 8.34
N GLY A 487 2.04 -22.72 9.58
CA GLY A 487 0.65 -22.98 9.94
C GLY A 487 -0.23 -21.72 9.98
N LEU A 488 0.36 -20.52 10.05
CA LEU A 488 -0.33 -19.23 10.22
C LEU A 488 -0.34 -18.38 8.94
N ILE A 489 -0.07 -18.98 7.79
CA ILE A 489 0.12 -18.29 6.51
C ILE A 489 -1.06 -17.37 6.12
N ASP A 490 -2.29 -17.77 6.39
CA ASP A 490 -3.51 -17.02 6.08
C ASP A 490 -4.07 -16.25 7.30
N ALA A 491 -3.39 -16.31 8.46
CA ALA A 491 -3.80 -15.58 9.65
C ALA A 491 -3.58 -14.06 9.47
N PRO A 492 -4.49 -13.21 9.98
CA PRO A 492 -4.27 -11.77 10.06
C PRO A 492 -3.07 -11.45 10.96
N ALA A 493 -2.09 -10.68 10.44
CA ALA A 493 -0.86 -10.40 11.18
C ALA A 493 -1.08 -9.66 12.50
N GLY A 494 -2.10 -8.80 12.58
CA GLY A 494 -2.45 -8.08 13.80
C GLY A 494 -3.02 -8.95 14.93
N LYS A 495 -3.26 -10.26 14.70
CA LYS A 495 -3.72 -11.20 15.72
C LYS A 495 -2.60 -12.11 16.28
N LEU A 496 -1.40 -11.97 15.77
CA LEU A 496 -0.24 -12.72 16.21
C LEU A 496 0.25 -12.25 17.58
N SER A 497 0.89 -13.15 18.35
CA SER A 497 1.68 -12.78 19.52
C SER A 497 2.85 -11.85 19.13
N LEU A 498 3.42 -11.13 20.07
CA LEU A 498 4.56 -10.24 19.81
C LEU A 498 5.76 -11.02 19.25
N GLY A 499 6.06 -12.21 19.81
CA GLY A 499 7.11 -13.09 19.31
C GLY A 499 6.87 -13.56 17.88
N ASP A 500 5.63 -13.93 17.53
CA ASP A 500 5.27 -14.31 16.17
C ASP A 500 5.29 -13.11 15.20
N GLN A 501 4.95 -11.91 15.68
CA GLN A 501 5.08 -10.69 14.88
C GLN A 501 6.55 -10.40 14.56
N ARG A 502 7.47 -10.60 15.50
CA ARG A 502 8.93 -10.52 15.27
C ARG A 502 9.40 -11.56 14.25
N ARG A 503 8.96 -12.81 14.39
CA ARG A 503 9.24 -13.86 13.39
C ARG A 503 8.70 -13.51 12.01
N LEU A 504 7.49 -12.93 11.94
CA LEU A 504 6.91 -12.45 10.68
C LEU A 504 7.74 -11.32 10.05
N GLU A 505 8.28 -10.41 10.86
CA GLU A 505 9.17 -9.35 10.40
C GLU A 505 10.47 -9.91 9.81
N ILE A 506 11.06 -10.93 10.46
CA ILE A 506 12.22 -11.67 9.94
C ILE A 506 11.84 -12.38 8.64
N ALA A 507 10.70 -13.09 8.58
CA ALA A 507 10.23 -13.74 7.35
C ALA A 507 10.10 -12.77 6.18
N ARG A 508 9.57 -11.58 6.44
CA ARG A 508 9.46 -10.51 5.44
C ARG A 508 10.82 -9.99 4.99
N ALA A 509 11.80 -9.92 5.89
CA ALA A 509 13.16 -9.48 5.56
C ALA A 509 13.89 -10.51 4.69
N ILE A 510 13.73 -11.82 4.93
CA ILE A 510 14.46 -12.88 4.24
C ILE A 510 13.85 -13.31 2.91
N VAL A 511 12.57 -13.04 2.66
CA VAL A 511 11.85 -13.53 1.47
C VAL A 511 12.49 -13.11 0.15
N SER A 512 13.11 -11.92 0.13
CA SER A 512 13.83 -11.40 -1.05
C SER A 512 15.24 -11.97 -1.19
N ARG A 513 15.69 -12.84 -0.27
CA ARG A 513 17.06 -13.37 -0.15
C ARG A 513 18.11 -12.25 -0.18
N PRO A 514 18.10 -11.39 0.84
CA PRO A 514 18.98 -10.22 0.89
C PRO A 514 20.44 -10.64 0.99
N ARG A 515 21.33 -9.71 0.63
CA ARG A 515 22.79 -9.80 0.86
C ARG A 515 23.17 -9.32 2.26
N LEU A 516 22.45 -8.28 2.75
CA LEU A 516 22.64 -7.70 4.07
C LEU A 516 21.29 -7.53 4.76
N ILE A 517 21.18 -8.03 5.98
CA ILE A 517 20.03 -7.86 6.85
C ILE A 517 20.44 -6.95 8.01
N LEU A 518 19.76 -5.85 8.18
CA LEU A 518 19.90 -4.94 9.30
C LEU A 518 18.84 -5.28 10.35
N LEU A 519 19.26 -5.79 11.51
CA LEU A 519 18.38 -6.17 12.62
C LEU A 519 18.46 -5.15 13.76
N ASP A 520 17.35 -4.47 14.02
CA ASP A 520 17.25 -3.41 15.04
C ASP A 520 16.46 -3.94 16.24
N GLU A 521 17.14 -4.23 17.33
CA GLU A 521 16.63 -4.80 18.58
C GLU A 521 15.69 -6.01 18.37
N PRO A 522 16.16 -7.09 17.71
CA PRO A 522 15.31 -8.21 17.30
C PRO A 522 14.69 -8.99 18.46
N VAL A 523 15.23 -8.86 19.69
CA VAL A 523 14.75 -9.58 20.90
C VAL A 523 14.10 -8.65 21.92
N SER A 524 13.86 -7.39 21.57
CA SER A 524 13.18 -6.45 22.48
C SER A 524 11.74 -6.89 22.76
N GLY A 525 11.41 -7.04 24.07
CA GLY A 525 10.07 -7.41 24.53
C GLY A 525 9.70 -8.89 24.37
N VAL A 526 10.64 -9.79 24.06
CA VAL A 526 10.45 -11.24 23.99
C VAL A 526 10.97 -11.94 25.27
N SER A 527 10.41 -13.10 25.62
CA SER A 527 10.83 -13.88 26.76
C SER A 527 12.22 -14.51 26.57
N HIS A 528 12.92 -14.83 27.67
CA HIS A 528 14.25 -15.47 27.61
C HIS A 528 14.29 -16.74 26.75
N HIS A 529 13.27 -17.58 26.85
CA HIS A 529 13.18 -18.80 26.04
C HIS A 529 13.06 -18.50 24.53
N GLU A 530 12.32 -17.46 24.17
CA GLU A 530 12.20 -17.03 22.77
C GLU A 530 13.48 -16.40 22.24
N VAL A 531 14.30 -15.75 23.11
CA VAL A 531 15.61 -15.20 22.73
C VAL A 531 16.53 -16.29 22.18
N GLU A 532 16.64 -17.43 22.86
CA GLU A 532 17.46 -18.57 22.40
C GLU A 532 16.96 -19.10 21.05
N GLN A 533 15.65 -19.19 20.88
CA GLN A 533 15.05 -19.60 19.60
C GLN A 533 15.37 -18.63 18.47
N ILE A 534 15.37 -17.32 18.72
CA ILE A 534 15.75 -16.31 17.74
C ILE A 534 17.23 -16.39 17.40
N VAL A 535 18.12 -16.64 18.36
CA VAL A 535 19.56 -16.86 18.10
C VAL A 535 19.75 -18.04 17.14
N GLN A 536 19.15 -19.20 17.43
CA GLN A 536 19.25 -20.39 16.58
C GLN A 536 18.66 -20.14 15.18
N LEU A 537 17.53 -19.43 15.11
CA LEU A 537 16.90 -19.05 13.86
C LEU A 537 17.85 -18.17 13.02
N LEU A 538 18.43 -17.11 13.60
CA LEU A 538 19.31 -16.19 12.87
C LEU A 538 20.59 -16.88 12.40
N LYS A 539 21.19 -17.76 13.21
CA LYS A 539 22.36 -18.58 12.81
C LYS A 539 22.01 -19.51 11.65
N SER A 540 20.88 -20.20 11.72
CA SER A 540 20.44 -21.10 10.65
C SER A 540 20.17 -20.34 9.35
N LEU A 541 19.53 -19.16 9.43
CA LEU A 541 19.28 -18.29 8.27
C LEU A 541 20.58 -17.73 7.67
N ASN A 542 21.55 -17.34 8.50
CA ASN A 542 22.86 -16.90 8.02
C ASN A 542 23.56 -18.03 7.24
N ALA A 543 23.60 -19.23 7.80
CA ALA A 543 24.21 -20.40 7.16
C ALA A 543 23.48 -20.81 5.86
N GLU A 544 22.14 -20.79 5.84
CA GLU A 544 21.34 -21.19 4.66
C GLU A 544 21.40 -20.15 3.54
N LEU A 545 21.31 -18.87 3.87
CA LEU A 545 21.23 -17.78 2.90
C LEU A 545 22.60 -17.22 2.49
N GLY A 546 23.64 -17.41 3.31
CA GLY A 546 24.92 -16.74 3.19
C GLY A 546 24.78 -15.21 3.28
N ALA A 547 23.76 -14.73 3.99
CA ALA A 547 23.46 -13.29 4.12
C ALA A 547 24.25 -12.69 5.27
N THR A 548 24.87 -11.54 5.05
CA THR A 548 25.50 -10.76 6.13
C THR A 548 24.40 -10.22 7.05
N MET A 549 24.64 -10.22 8.35
CA MET A 549 23.72 -9.61 9.31
C MET A 549 24.45 -8.58 10.18
N LEU A 550 23.89 -7.36 10.22
CA LEU A 550 24.31 -6.33 11.14
C LEU A 550 23.22 -6.15 12.19
N VAL A 551 23.55 -6.38 13.45
CA VAL A 551 22.59 -6.45 14.56
C VAL A 551 22.90 -5.36 15.57
N VAL A 552 21.91 -4.50 15.85
CA VAL A 552 21.96 -3.55 16.97
C VAL A 552 21.14 -4.11 18.11
N GLU A 553 21.76 -4.22 19.28
CA GLU A 553 21.12 -4.70 20.50
C GLU A 553 21.82 -4.15 21.75
N HIS A 554 21.07 -4.15 22.84
CA HIS A 554 21.60 -3.80 24.16
C HIS A 554 21.79 -5.03 25.06
N ASN A 555 21.27 -6.19 24.67
CA ASN A 555 21.42 -7.46 25.37
C ASN A 555 22.77 -8.10 25.02
N ILE A 556 23.74 -7.99 25.95
CA ILE A 556 25.10 -8.48 25.77
C ILE A 556 25.13 -9.99 25.56
N GLY A 557 24.35 -10.75 26.34
CA GLY A 557 24.28 -12.22 26.25
C GLY A 557 23.78 -12.69 24.88
N PHE A 558 22.80 -11.99 24.32
CA PHE A 558 22.29 -12.25 22.98
C PHE A 558 23.39 -12.01 21.91
N LEU A 559 24.05 -10.83 21.96
CA LEU A 559 25.09 -10.49 21.00
C LEU A 559 26.28 -11.45 21.09
N ALA A 560 26.73 -11.79 22.30
CA ALA A 560 27.82 -12.74 22.53
C ALA A 560 27.50 -14.15 21.99
N SER A 561 26.25 -14.56 22.08
CA SER A 561 25.82 -15.87 21.58
C SER A 561 25.59 -15.91 20.06
N LEU A 562 25.30 -14.75 19.43
CA LEU A 562 24.94 -14.66 18.03
C LEU A 562 26.08 -14.28 17.11
N CYS A 563 26.89 -13.27 17.49
CA CYS A 563 27.78 -12.54 16.59
C CYS A 563 29.19 -13.11 16.51
N ASP A 564 29.81 -13.03 15.33
CA ASP A 564 31.22 -13.36 15.09
C ASP A 564 32.15 -12.19 15.47
N ARG A 565 31.66 -10.96 15.33
CA ARG A 565 32.36 -9.71 15.69
C ARG A 565 31.42 -8.75 16.38
N LEU A 566 31.97 -7.94 17.27
CA LEU A 566 31.24 -6.98 18.06
C LEU A 566 31.92 -5.62 18.00
N SER A 567 31.15 -4.57 17.71
CA SER A 567 31.54 -3.16 17.75
C SER A 567 30.80 -2.45 18.88
N VAL A 568 31.51 -1.66 19.68
CA VAL A 568 30.93 -0.92 20.81
C VAL A 568 30.95 0.58 20.53
N MET A 569 29.79 1.20 20.63
CA MET A 569 29.62 2.64 20.48
C MET A 569 29.39 3.32 21.85
N ALA A 570 30.02 4.45 22.04
CA ALA A 570 29.77 5.36 23.18
C ALA A 570 29.94 6.80 22.72
N ASN A 571 29.02 7.69 23.12
CA ASN A 571 29.05 9.12 22.81
C ASN A 571 29.28 9.43 21.32
N GLY A 572 28.63 8.67 20.45
CA GLY A 572 28.72 8.83 19.01
C GLY A 572 29.96 8.22 18.35
N ARG A 573 30.89 7.63 19.09
CA ARG A 573 32.16 7.09 18.58
C ARG A 573 32.24 5.56 18.75
N LEU A 574 33.04 4.91 17.91
CA LEU A 574 33.42 3.52 18.07
C LEU A 574 34.58 3.45 19.06
N ILE A 575 34.41 2.71 20.17
CA ILE A 575 35.43 2.60 21.23
C ILE A 575 36.12 1.25 21.28
N ALA A 576 35.49 0.21 20.77
CA ALA A 576 36.06 -1.14 20.72
C ALA A 576 35.48 -1.92 19.55
N GLU A 577 36.26 -2.80 18.95
CA GLU A 577 35.84 -3.77 17.96
C GLU A 577 36.70 -5.03 18.06
N GLY A 578 36.08 -6.21 17.86
CA GLY A 578 36.80 -7.48 17.88
C GLY A 578 35.92 -8.69 18.14
N ASP A 579 36.52 -9.78 18.64
CA ASP A 579 35.79 -10.96 19.11
C ASP A 579 34.88 -10.58 20.29
N PRO A 580 33.63 -11.10 20.34
CA PRO A 580 32.69 -10.76 21.41
C PRO A 580 33.23 -11.00 22.82
N ALA A 581 33.96 -12.10 23.06
CA ALA A 581 34.51 -12.42 24.38
C ALA A 581 35.57 -11.38 24.80
N ASP A 582 36.46 -11.01 23.88
CA ASP A 582 37.52 -10.06 24.12
C ASP A 582 36.99 -8.64 24.37
N VAL A 583 36.02 -8.23 23.53
CA VAL A 583 35.40 -6.89 23.61
C VAL A 583 34.63 -6.73 24.92
N ILE A 584 33.87 -7.74 25.35
CA ILE A 584 33.09 -7.69 26.60
C ILE A 584 34.01 -7.71 27.84
N ALA A 585 35.16 -8.35 27.74
CA ALA A 585 36.15 -8.39 28.84
C ALA A 585 36.90 -7.04 29.06
N ARG A 586 36.89 -6.12 28.09
CA ARG A 586 37.57 -4.84 28.17
C ARG A 586 37.06 -3.98 29.32
N LYS A 587 37.98 -3.38 30.08
CA LYS A 587 37.62 -2.54 31.23
C LYS A 587 36.80 -1.32 30.85
N ASP A 588 37.12 -0.64 29.75
CA ASP A 588 36.40 0.51 29.22
C ASP A 588 34.95 0.18 28.83
N VAL A 589 34.70 -0.98 28.21
CA VAL A 589 33.39 -1.47 27.86
C VAL A 589 32.58 -1.83 29.12
N ARG A 590 33.20 -2.54 30.07
CA ARG A 590 32.54 -2.92 31.34
C ARG A 590 32.17 -1.67 32.17
N ARG A 591 33.00 -0.67 32.22
CA ARG A 591 32.74 0.59 32.92
C ARG A 591 31.50 1.31 32.35
N ILE A 592 31.34 1.33 31.04
CA ILE A 592 30.22 1.99 30.37
C ILE A 592 28.87 1.28 30.64
N TYR A 593 28.88 -0.06 30.74
CA TYR A 593 27.66 -0.86 30.90
C TYR A 593 27.28 -1.15 32.33
N PHE A 594 28.29 -1.40 33.22
CA PHE A 594 28.05 -1.87 34.59
C PHE A 594 28.34 -0.82 35.66
N GLY A 595 28.83 0.36 35.26
CA GLY A 595 29.31 1.34 36.19
C GLY A 595 30.69 0.98 36.79
N GLU A 596 31.30 1.88 37.51
CA GLU A 596 32.51 1.60 38.27
C GLU A 596 32.19 0.62 39.40
N VAL A 597 32.61 -0.62 39.27
CA VAL A 597 32.88 -1.42 40.45
C VAL A 597 34.29 -1.01 40.88
N GLU A 598 34.43 -0.05 41.81
CA GLU A 598 35.63 0.04 42.64
C GLU A 598 35.75 -1.31 43.34
N GLU A 599 36.67 -2.17 42.87
CA GLU A 599 37.22 -3.19 43.74
C GLU A 599 38.00 -2.39 44.82
N ALA A 600 37.35 -2.28 45.99
CA ALA A 600 38.08 -1.92 47.20
C ALA A 600 39.23 -2.91 47.35
N ALA A 601 40.48 -2.41 47.29
CA ALA A 601 41.69 -3.13 47.56
C ALA A 601 41.77 -3.58 49.02
#